data_7ff6f0d06af23c1a4025d8b0cc47660e
#
_entry.id   7ff6f0d06af23c1a4025d8b0cc47660e
#
_cell.length_a   1.000
_cell.length_b   1.000
_cell.length_c   1.000
_cell.angle_alpha   90.00
_cell.angle_beta   90.00
_cell.angle_gamma   90.00
#
_symmetry.space_group_name_H-M   'P 1'
#
loop_
_entity.id
_entity.type
_entity.pdbx_description
1 polymer ?
#
loop_
_entity_poly.entity_id
_entity_poly.type
_entity_poly.pdbx_seq_one_letter_code
_entity_poly.pdbx_strand_id
1 'polypeptide(L)'
;MNILICGNQSSAARELSRRLKRENHEIYYISGYSRDETLDSSAFQEYHFPFLSHHINRMIDGAHPDTVVIMGAFDTNFDWNRAMQTSTEYVTAMTSLLMGAQSASVKRLIYLSSMDVFDENSSTEEIRTDTRPQSSNIRLKALIQTEDLLLDHAKNINDMEIVILRLPTVIGELTASPNDVAYDRVSRYFEASKVNVYDNIEHDGIYYRDVVELLIHCIGLPSSELRKIYQLKGFRFNEKELGDAIEATRMQPNAVIAHETLDQSFDPVKNIAESHEEELNLKYRYDLKQAIAALCKDYSASLKKKEKENRKKLAILPVVEALVGIVLVYFVTAWLNTTQLSGMLYLFYFYVLLFAASYGTAFGLLTSLLAIIAYLIMELQGASFIQVVGSYPFYLTFLQFVITAVVTGYMHDKFKRKNNTLTENLNYVSAELSDISRINDNNVYVKNVYEKRLIGYRNSLSRIYELTSRLDYMEPRAVIFQAVRMISELMEMKDVAIYISSSRSK
;
A
#
# COMPACT_ATOMS: atom_id res chain seq x y z
N MET A 1 20.42 19.15 -10.74
CA MET A 1 19.20 19.55 -10.03
C MET A 1 19.04 18.65 -8.82
N ASN A 2 18.51 19.22 -7.73
CA ASN A 2 18.16 18.46 -6.53
C ASN A 2 16.69 18.07 -6.63
N ILE A 3 16.40 16.79 -6.55
CA ILE A 3 15.04 16.27 -6.72
C ILE A 3 14.64 15.50 -5.47
N LEU A 4 13.51 15.85 -4.88
CA LEU A 4 12.92 15.16 -3.75
C LEU A 4 11.74 14.31 -4.21
N ILE A 5 11.75 13.03 -3.87
CA ILE A 5 10.64 12.11 -4.13
C ILE A 5 9.98 11.74 -2.80
N CYS A 6 8.66 11.92 -2.70
CA CYS A 6 7.87 11.63 -1.51
C CYS A 6 6.83 10.53 -1.82
N GLY A 7 6.88 9.44 -1.07
CA GLY A 7 5.97 8.31 -1.21
C GLY A 7 6.62 6.98 -0.85
N ASN A 8 5.83 5.90 -0.81
CA ASN A 8 6.39 4.58 -0.57
C ASN A 8 7.27 4.14 -1.76
N GLN A 9 8.18 3.23 -1.48
CA GLN A 9 9.11 2.66 -2.46
C GLN A 9 8.41 1.77 -3.48
N SER A 10 7.71 2.40 -4.43
CA SER A 10 7.11 1.73 -5.57
C SER A 10 8.16 1.38 -6.65
N SER A 11 7.79 0.51 -7.59
CA SER A 11 8.65 0.18 -8.74
C SER A 11 8.92 1.42 -9.60
N ALA A 12 7.91 2.29 -9.77
CA ALA A 12 8.03 3.56 -10.47
C ALA A 12 9.02 4.50 -9.77
N ALA A 13 8.89 4.68 -8.45
CA ALA A 13 9.76 5.57 -7.68
C ALA A 13 11.23 5.11 -7.70
N ARG A 14 11.46 3.79 -7.59
CA ARG A 14 12.80 3.19 -7.68
C ARG A 14 13.44 3.38 -9.06
N GLU A 15 12.69 3.13 -10.11
CA GLU A 15 13.19 3.30 -11.48
C GLU A 15 13.43 4.77 -11.83
N LEU A 16 12.53 5.66 -11.38
CA LEU A 16 12.69 7.11 -11.51
C LEU A 16 14.01 7.57 -10.86
N SER A 17 14.23 7.18 -9.59
CA SER A 17 15.46 7.51 -8.85
C SER A 17 16.73 7.04 -9.56
N ARG A 18 16.70 5.80 -10.08
CA ARG A 18 17.86 5.25 -10.82
C ARG A 18 18.17 6.01 -12.10
N ARG A 19 17.13 6.39 -12.86
CA ARG A 19 17.31 7.11 -14.13
C ARG A 19 17.78 8.53 -13.91
N LEU A 20 17.15 9.26 -12.99
CA LEU A 20 17.56 10.63 -12.65
C LEU A 20 19.00 10.67 -12.14
N LYS A 21 19.43 9.67 -11.38
CA LYS A 21 20.83 9.57 -10.96
C LYS A 21 21.80 9.35 -12.12
N ARG A 22 21.42 8.57 -13.14
CA ARG A 22 22.23 8.40 -14.34
C ARG A 22 22.40 9.70 -15.13
N GLU A 23 21.43 10.60 -14.99
CA GLU A 23 21.44 11.95 -15.58
C GLU A 23 22.16 12.98 -14.69
N ASN A 24 22.89 12.53 -13.65
CA ASN A 24 23.66 13.35 -12.70
C ASN A 24 22.80 14.29 -11.84
N HIS A 25 21.55 13.91 -11.50
CA HIS A 25 20.75 14.60 -10.51
C HIS A 25 21.06 14.10 -9.10
N GLU A 26 20.97 14.99 -8.10
CA GLU A 26 20.97 14.61 -6.70
C GLU A 26 19.56 14.26 -6.25
N ILE A 27 19.40 13.08 -5.63
CA ILE A 27 18.09 12.54 -5.30
C ILE A 27 17.98 12.33 -3.80
N TYR A 28 16.95 12.92 -3.25
CA TYR A 28 16.50 12.74 -1.88
C TYR A 28 15.17 11.99 -1.91
N TYR A 29 14.97 11.08 -0.97
CA TYR A 29 13.79 10.23 -0.94
C TYR A 29 13.19 10.17 0.45
N ILE A 30 11.89 10.48 0.58
CA ILE A 30 11.13 10.28 1.81
C ILE A 30 10.14 9.16 1.57
N SER A 31 10.39 7.98 2.16
CA SER A 31 9.59 6.76 1.93
C SER A 31 8.45 6.55 2.92
N GLY A 32 8.31 7.40 3.93
CA GLY A 32 7.35 7.18 4.99
C GLY A 32 7.80 6.09 5.99
N TYR A 33 6.85 5.39 6.61
CA TYR A 33 7.15 4.40 7.67
C TYR A 33 7.61 3.04 7.17
N SER A 34 7.56 2.75 5.88
CA SER A 34 7.84 1.40 5.39
C SER A 34 9.30 1.01 5.61
N ARG A 35 9.50 0.06 6.54
CA ARG A 35 10.81 -0.52 6.89
C ARG A 35 11.17 -1.76 6.07
N ASP A 36 10.28 -2.24 5.20
CA ASP A 36 10.33 -3.65 4.80
C ASP A 36 11.25 -4.01 3.64
N GLU A 37 11.90 -3.08 2.98
CA GLU A 37 12.94 -3.44 2.02
C GLU A 37 14.09 -2.44 2.07
N THR A 38 15.25 -2.90 2.52
CA THR A 38 16.52 -2.23 2.28
C THR A 38 16.70 -2.10 0.78
N LEU A 39 16.35 -0.96 0.24
CA LEU A 39 16.80 -0.57 -1.09
C LEU A 39 18.32 -0.50 -1.09
N ASP A 40 18.88 -0.73 -2.26
CA ASP A 40 20.28 -0.47 -2.53
C ASP A 40 20.53 1.04 -2.30
N SER A 41 20.75 1.41 -1.04
CA SER A 41 20.89 2.79 -0.54
C SER A 41 22.11 3.53 -1.09
N SER A 42 22.90 2.85 -1.95
CA SER A 42 24.04 3.45 -2.63
C SER A 42 23.66 4.48 -3.70
N ALA A 43 22.38 4.49 -4.10
CA ALA A 43 21.93 5.31 -5.23
C ALA A 43 21.38 6.68 -4.84
N PHE A 44 20.83 6.84 -3.63
CA PHE A 44 20.18 8.07 -3.18
C PHE A 44 20.12 8.15 -1.65
N GLN A 45 19.89 9.36 -1.10
CA GLN A 45 19.71 9.55 0.33
C GLN A 45 18.25 9.30 0.68
N GLU A 46 18.00 8.26 1.47
CA GLU A 46 16.67 7.85 1.86
C GLU A 46 16.39 8.17 3.34
N TYR A 47 15.21 8.72 3.59
CA TYR A 47 14.74 9.11 4.90
C TYR A 47 13.41 8.40 5.21
N HIS A 48 13.39 7.69 6.35
CA HIS A 48 12.22 6.94 6.83
C HIS A 48 11.56 7.68 7.99
N PHE A 49 10.61 8.55 7.71
CA PHE A 49 9.78 9.19 8.74
C PHE A 49 8.43 9.63 8.16
N PRO A 50 7.40 9.74 9.03
CA PRO A 50 6.06 10.08 8.59
C PRO A 50 5.98 11.47 8.01
N PHE A 51 5.10 11.64 7.02
CA PHE A 51 4.87 12.94 6.39
C PHE A 51 4.32 14.01 7.35
N LEU A 52 3.73 13.61 8.49
CA LEU A 52 3.25 14.53 9.54
C LEU A 52 4.34 14.95 10.53
N SER A 53 5.57 14.48 10.34
CA SER A 53 6.68 14.85 11.22
C SER A 53 7.21 16.25 10.89
N HIS A 54 7.47 17.07 11.93
CA HIS A 54 8.16 18.35 11.75
C HIS A 54 9.60 18.20 11.22
N HIS A 55 10.11 16.98 11.14
CA HIS A 55 11.39 16.71 10.49
C HIS A 55 11.32 16.90 8.97
N ILE A 56 10.13 16.75 8.36
CA ILE A 56 9.94 16.96 6.92
C ILE A 56 10.37 18.36 6.48
N ASN A 57 9.88 19.40 7.15
CA ASN A 57 10.21 20.78 6.80
C ASN A 57 11.72 21.03 6.90
N ARG A 58 12.35 20.55 7.99
CA ARG A 58 13.81 20.66 8.14
C ARG A 58 14.59 19.91 7.08
N MET A 59 14.09 18.75 6.69
CA MET A 59 14.71 17.95 5.64
C MET A 59 14.58 18.60 4.27
N ILE A 60 13.40 19.11 3.93
CA ILE A 60 13.16 19.84 2.68
C ILE A 60 14.03 21.10 2.65
N ASP A 61 14.07 21.86 3.74
CA ASP A 61 14.95 23.04 3.88
C ASP A 61 16.42 22.67 3.73
N GLY A 62 16.87 21.54 4.30
CA GLY A 62 18.26 21.10 4.21
C GLY A 62 18.66 20.54 2.83
N ALA A 63 17.74 19.91 2.13
CA ALA A 63 17.97 19.34 0.80
C ALA A 63 17.89 20.39 -0.33
N HIS A 64 17.24 21.53 -0.10
CA HIS A 64 17.00 22.58 -1.09
C HIS A 64 16.61 22.01 -2.47
N PRO A 65 15.53 21.20 -2.58
CA PRO A 65 15.17 20.58 -3.83
C PRO A 65 14.67 21.61 -4.85
N ASP A 66 15.13 21.50 -6.09
CA ASP A 66 14.58 22.28 -7.21
C ASP A 66 13.17 21.77 -7.58
N THR A 67 12.96 20.44 -7.47
CA THR A 67 11.72 19.78 -7.83
C THR A 67 11.31 18.77 -6.75
N VAL A 68 10.03 18.75 -6.41
CA VAL A 68 9.40 17.78 -5.51
C VAL A 68 8.42 16.94 -6.31
N VAL A 69 8.54 15.62 -6.24
CA VAL A 69 7.62 14.65 -6.84
C VAL A 69 6.88 13.91 -5.74
N ILE A 70 5.57 14.03 -5.68
CA ILE A 70 4.71 13.38 -4.69
C ILE A 70 3.97 12.24 -5.38
N MET A 71 4.15 11.00 -4.87
CA MET A 71 3.52 9.80 -5.42
C MET A 71 1.99 9.76 -5.22
N GLY A 72 1.47 10.57 -4.33
CA GLY A 72 0.07 10.94 -4.19
C GLY A 72 -0.91 9.75 -4.16
N ALA A 73 -1.72 9.62 -5.19
CA ALA A 73 -2.74 8.57 -5.30
C ALA A 73 -2.16 7.14 -5.30
N PHE A 74 -0.89 6.98 -5.64
CA PHE A 74 -0.19 5.70 -5.75
C PHE A 74 0.71 5.42 -4.55
N ASP A 75 0.65 6.27 -3.51
CA ASP A 75 1.39 6.06 -2.26
C ASP A 75 0.67 5.06 -1.37
N THR A 76 1.34 3.95 -1.07
CA THR A 76 0.81 2.86 -0.23
C THR A 76 1.12 3.04 1.27
N ASN A 77 1.67 4.18 1.69
CA ASN A 77 1.85 4.51 3.11
C ASN A 77 0.53 4.72 3.85
N PHE A 78 -0.55 4.99 3.12
CA PHE A 78 -1.87 5.29 3.68
C PHE A 78 -2.77 4.06 3.66
N ASP A 79 -3.18 3.60 4.85
CA ASP A 79 -4.09 2.46 5.00
C ASP A 79 -5.56 2.90 4.87
N TRP A 80 -6.12 2.74 3.68
CA TRP A 80 -7.50 3.13 3.37
C TRP A 80 -8.58 2.22 3.97
N ASN A 81 -8.20 1.19 4.73
CA ASN A 81 -9.17 0.40 5.51
C ASN A 81 -9.82 1.25 6.63
N ARG A 82 -9.14 2.32 7.07
CA ARG A 82 -9.67 3.31 8.02
C ARG A 82 -9.94 4.64 7.33
N ALA A 83 -10.71 4.62 6.26
CA ALA A 83 -10.82 5.69 5.29
C ALA A 83 -11.02 7.11 5.87
N MET A 84 -11.86 7.29 6.92
CA MET A 84 -12.09 8.61 7.54
C MET A 84 -10.85 9.18 8.21
N GLN A 85 -10.14 8.38 9.00
CA GLN A 85 -8.93 8.81 9.68
C GLN A 85 -7.82 9.05 8.65
N THR A 86 -7.63 8.10 7.74
CA THR A 86 -6.60 8.16 6.69
C THR A 86 -6.81 9.34 5.74
N SER A 87 -8.07 9.70 5.43
CA SER A 87 -8.38 10.90 4.64
C SER A 87 -7.85 12.18 5.29
N THR A 88 -8.04 12.33 6.59
CA THR A 88 -7.54 13.48 7.33
C THR A 88 -6.00 13.49 7.38
N GLU A 89 -5.41 12.33 7.66
CA GLU A 89 -3.95 12.17 7.68
C GLU A 89 -3.34 12.47 6.31
N TYR A 90 -3.97 11.99 5.23
CA TYR A 90 -3.52 12.21 3.86
C TYR A 90 -3.52 13.69 3.49
N VAL A 91 -4.66 14.39 3.65
CA VAL A 91 -4.77 15.83 3.31
C VAL A 91 -3.83 16.67 4.15
N THR A 92 -3.68 16.34 5.46
CA THR A 92 -2.74 17.02 6.34
C THR A 92 -1.29 16.80 5.93
N ALA A 93 -0.95 15.58 5.53
CA ALA A 93 0.39 15.23 5.02
C ALA A 93 0.71 16.01 3.73
N MET A 94 -0.22 16.05 2.78
CA MET A 94 -0.07 16.82 1.53
C MET A 94 0.08 18.31 1.80
N THR A 95 -0.71 18.85 2.74
CA THR A 95 -0.57 20.26 3.19
C THR A 95 0.81 20.53 3.78
N SER A 96 1.32 19.63 4.61
CA SER A 96 2.65 19.76 5.23
C SER A 96 3.77 19.74 4.18
N LEU A 97 3.67 18.83 3.20
CA LEU A 97 4.62 18.76 2.08
C LEU A 97 4.59 20.02 1.22
N LEU A 98 3.39 20.54 0.92
CA LEU A 98 3.21 21.78 0.16
C LEU A 98 3.84 22.99 0.89
N MET A 99 3.56 23.13 2.18
CA MET A 99 4.11 24.21 3.00
C MET A 99 5.65 24.11 3.14
N GLY A 100 6.16 22.89 3.31
CA GLY A 100 7.61 22.65 3.32
C GLY A 100 8.27 22.98 1.98
N ALA A 101 7.66 22.60 0.87
CA ALA A 101 8.15 22.94 -0.47
C ALA A 101 8.17 24.46 -0.70
N GLN A 102 7.11 25.15 -0.27
CA GLN A 102 7.04 26.62 -0.35
C GLN A 102 8.13 27.28 0.50
N SER A 103 8.30 26.84 1.75
CA SER A 103 9.31 27.38 2.66
C SER A 103 10.73 27.24 2.11
N ALA A 104 11.02 26.11 1.47
CA ALA A 104 12.31 25.84 0.83
C ALA A 104 12.48 26.49 -0.55
N SER A 105 11.53 27.29 -1.03
CA SER A 105 11.53 27.93 -2.34
C SER A 105 11.70 26.95 -3.50
N VAL A 106 11.01 25.81 -3.42
CA VAL A 106 10.96 24.79 -4.48
C VAL A 106 10.37 25.39 -5.76
N LYS A 107 11.02 25.17 -6.88
CA LYS A 107 10.58 25.73 -8.18
C LYS A 107 9.40 24.97 -8.77
N ARG A 108 9.36 23.64 -8.59
CA ARG A 108 8.36 22.76 -9.20
C ARG A 108 7.89 21.68 -8.25
N LEU A 109 6.58 21.48 -8.17
CA LEU A 109 5.93 20.38 -7.45
C LEU A 109 5.09 19.58 -8.44
N ILE A 110 5.36 18.28 -8.54
CA ILE A 110 4.62 17.34 -9.38
C ILE A 110 3.84 16.40 -8.47
N TYR A 111 2.53 16.34 -8.62
CA TYR A 111 1.64 15.49 -7.82
C TYR A 111 0.98 14.44 -8.71
N LEU A 112 1.10 13.16 -8.34
CA LEU A 112 0.44 12.07 -9.04
C LEU A 112 -0.97 11.87 -8.47
N SER A 113 -1.97 12.18 -9.27
CA SER A 113 -3.38 11.91 -9.00
C SER A 113 -3.90 10.76 -9.86
N SER A 114 -5.15 10.34 -9.65
CA SER A 114 -5.79 9.25 -10.40
C SER A 114 -6.97 9.76 -11.23
N MET A 115 -7.23 9.14 -12.38
CA MET A 115 -8.46 9.34 -13.15
C MET A 115 -9.70 8.81 -12.41
N ASP A 116 -9.53 7.97 -11.37
CA ASP A 116 -10.62 7.51 -10.53
C ASP A 116 -11.37 8.64 -9.81
N VAL A 117 -10.79 9.85 -9.71
CA VAL A 117 -11.46 11.03 -9.12
C VAL A 117 -12.78 11.37 -9.79
N PHE A 118 -13.02 10.83 -10.99
CA PHE A 118 -14.26 10.97 -11.76
C PHE A 118 -15.21 9.77 -11.64
N ASP A 119 -15.12 8.96 -10.60
CA ASP A 119 -15.87 7.69 -10.47
C ASP A 119 -17.39 7.87 -10.52
N GLU A 120 -17.92 8.98 -10.02
CA GLU A 120 -19.36 9.31 -10.07
C GLU A 120 -19.77 10.18 -11.26
N ASN A 121 -18.82 10.69 -12.06
CA ASN A 121 -19.19 11.37 -13.29
C ASN A 121 -19.81 10.35 -14.26
N SER A 122 -20.86 10.78 -14.98
CA SER A 122 -21.55 9.90 -15.93
C SER A 122 -20.59 9.36 -16.99
N SER A 123 -20.72 8.09 -17.36
CA SER A 123 -19.92 7.49 -18.45
C SER A 123 -20.19 8.16 -19.81
N THR A 124 -21.34 8.84 -19.95
CA THR A 124 -21.69 9.61 -21.15
C THR A 124 -21.16 11.04 -21.14
N GLU A 125 -20.68 11.51 -19.98
CA GLU A 125 -20.10 12.85 -19.85
C GLU A 125 -18.69 12.88 -20.44
N GLU A 126 -18.42 13.88 -21.28
CA GLU A 126 -17.07 14.12 -21.80
C GLU A 126 -16.22 14.75 -20.70
N ILE A 127 -15.22 14.03 -20.23
CA ILE A 127 -14.27 14.52 -19.24
C ILE A 127 -13.20 15.36 -19.93
N ARG A 128 -13.16 16.64 -19.55
CA ARG A 128 -12.16 17.62 -19.96
C ARG A 128 -11.35 18.06 -18.74
N THR A 129 -10.31 18.83 -18.96
CA THR A 129 -9.43 19.33 -17.87
C THR A 129 -10.18 20.19 -16.86
N ASP A 130 -11.20 20.93 -17.31
CA ASP A 130 -12.05 21.80 -16.49
C ASP A 130 -13.26 21.08 -15.88
N THR A 131 -13.52 19.82 -16.25
CA THR A 131 -14.58 19.01 -15.66
C THR A 131 -14.32 18.83 -14.18
N ARG A 132 -15.32 19.14 -13.33
CA ARG A 132 -15.19 19.01 -11.89
C ARG A 132 -15.26 17.53 -11.47
N PRO A 133 -14.24 17.00 -10.79
CA PRO A 133 -14.27 15.65 -10.27
C PRO A 133 -15.40 15.45 -9.23
N GLN A 134 -16.06 14.28 -9.27
CA GLN A 134 -17.12 13.91 -8.32
C GLN A 134 -16.92 12.48 -7.85
N SER A 135 -16.97 12.30 -6.53
CA SER A 135 -16.88 10.98 -5.90
C SER A 135 -17.59 10.96 -4.55
N SER A 136 -18.22 9.83 -4.20
CA SER A 136 -18.67 9.54 -2.84
C SER A 136 -17.62 8.79 -2.03
N ASN A 137 -16.66 8.17 -2.69
CA ASN A 137 -15.58 7.44 -2.06
C ASN A 137 -14.66 8.37 -1.25
N ILE A 138 -14.45 8.07 0.02
CA ILE A 138 -13.69 8.92 0.95
C ILE A 138 -12.24 9.11 0.49
N ARG A 139 -11.60 8.06 -0.05
CA ARG A 139 -10.26 8.16 -0.61
C ARG A 139 -10.20 9.15 -1.77
N LEU A 140 -11.13 9.01 -2.71
CA LEU A 140 -11.15 9.86 -3.89
C LEU A 140 -11.51 11.31 -3.54
N LYS A 141 -12.37 11.53 -2.53
CA LYS A 141 -12.61 12.86 -1.96
C LYS A 141 -11.34 13.50 -1.40
N ALA A 142 -10.50 12.73 -0.73
CA ALA A 142 -9.22 13.25 -0.23
C ALA A 142 -8.26 13.63 -1.36
N LEU A 143 -8.25 12.87 -2.47
CA LEU A 143 -7.50 13.24 -3.67
C LEU A 143 -8.04 14.53 -4.29
N ILE A 144 -9.36 14.65 -4.46
CA ILE A 144 -10.01 15.86 -4.99
C ILE A 144 -9.69 17.07 -4.11
N GLN A 145 -9.79 16.96 -2.79
CA GLN A 145 -9.45 18.02 -1.86
C GLN A 145 -7.97 18.42 -1.97
N THR A 146 -7.10 17.46 -2.21
CA THR A 146 -5.66 17.74 -2.40
C THR A 146 -5.41 18.45 -3.73
N GLU A 147 -6.07 18.04 -4.82
CA GLU A 147 -5.99 18.76 -6.09
C GLU A 147 -6.49 20.20 -5.96
N ASP A 148 -7.64 20.41 -5.30
CA ASP A 148 -8.19 21.75 -5.06
C ASP A 148 -7.21 22.61 -4.25
N LEU A 149 -6.60 22.04 -3.18
CA LEU A 149 -5.59 22.73 -2.38
C LEU A 149 -4.39 23.17 -3.22
N LEU A 150 -3.86 22.25 -4.05
CA LEU A 150 -2.71 22.54 -4.92
C LEU A 150 -3.04 23.59 -5.96
N LEU A 151 -4.21 23.51 -6.59
CA LEU A 151 -4.65 24.48 -7.61
C LEU A 151 -4.91 25.85 -7.03
N ASP A 152 -5.50 25.94 -5.83
CA ASP A 152 -5.72 27.23 -5.16
C ASP A 152 -4.40 27.85 -4.71
N HIS A 153 -3.45 27.04 -4.27
CA HIS A 153 -2.10 27.52 -3.99
C HIS A 153 -1.44 28.09 -5.24
N ALA A 154 -1.52 27.40 -6.37
CA ALA A 154 -0.96 27.82 -7.65
C ALA A 154 -1.62 29.08 -8.25
N LYS A 155 -2.83 29.44 -7.80
CA LYS A 155 -3.50 30.71 -8.20
C LYS A 155 -3.01 31.89 -7.38
N ASN A 156 -2.74 31.66 -6.09
CA ASN A 156 -2.49 32.73 -5.13
C ASN A 156 -1.00 33.04 -4.96
N ILE A 157 -0.12 32.09 -5.27
CA ILE A 157 1.33 32.20 -5.07
C ILE A 157 2.02 31.78 -6.37
N ASN A 158 2.64 32.73 -7.05
CA ASN A 158 3.29 32.50 -8.35
C ASN A 158 4.73 31.98 -8.27
N ASP A 159 5.23 31.68 -7.08
CA ASP A 159 6.65 31.36 -6.89
C ASP A 159 6.99 29.88 -7.14
N MET A 160 5.97 28.99 -7.21
CA MET A 160 6.15 27.56 -7.41
C MET A 160 5.23 27.04 -8.52
N GLU A 161 5.78 26.30 -9.46
CA GLU A 161 5.03 25.62 -10.52
C GLU A 161 4.41 24.33 -9.96
N ILE A 162 3.09 24.21 -10.03
CA ILE A 162 2.38 23.01 -9.58
C ILE A 162 1.83 22.29 -10.81
N VAL A 163 2.16 20.99 -10.91
CA VAL A 163 1.75 20.08 -11.98
C VAL A 163 1.02 18.89 -11.37
N ILE A 164 -0.22 18.69 -11.77
CA ILE A 164 -1.04 17.55 -11.37
C ILE A 164 -1.12 16.58 -12.55
N LEU A 165 -0.73 15.33 -12.34
CA LEU A 165 -0.79 14.27 -13.34
C LEU A 165 -1.91 13.30 -12.95
N ARG A 166 -3.05 13.35 -13.62
CA ARG A 166 -4.15 12.39 -13.45
C ARG A 166 -3.88 11.18 -14.32
N LEU A 167 -3.48 10.08 -13.69
CA LEU A 167 -3.08 8.84 -14.35
C LEU A 167 -4.21 7.82 -14.32
N PRO A 168 -4.37 6.99 -15.36
CA PRO A 168 -5.18 5.77 -15.29
C PRO A 168 -4.53 4.75 -14.33
N THR A 169 -5.06 3.55 -14.21
CA THR A 169 -4.49 2.49 -13.37
C THR A 169 -3.04 2.20 -13.76
N VAL A 170 -2.11 2.31 -12.81
CA VAL A 170 -0.69 2.03 -13.07
C VAL A 170 -0.42 0.54 -12.91
N ILE A 171 -0.02 -0.11 -14.01
CA ILE A 171 0.26 -1.55 -14.08
C ILE A 171 1.75 -1.80 -13.88
N GLY A 172 2.08 -2.90 -13.19
CA GLY A 172 3.46 -3.38 -13.04
C GLY A 172 4.12 -2.98 -11.73
N GLU A 173 3.41 -2.36 -10.82
CA GLU A 173 3.86 -2.14 -9.46
C GLU A 173 3.87 -3.46 -8.66
N LEU A 174 4.90 -3.65 -7.83
CA LEU A 174 5.00 -4.81 -6.93
C LEU A 174 4.31 -4.60 -5.58
N THR A 175 3.83 -3.40 -5.33
CA THR A 175 3.05 -3.03 -4.16
C THR A 175 1.63 -2.74 -4.60
N ALA A 176 0.66 -3.36 -3.92
CA ALA A 176 -0.75 -3.15 -4.23
C ALA A 176 -1.12 -1.66 -4.10
N SER A 177 -1.38 -1.01 -5.21
CA SER A 177 -2.09 0.28 -5.22
C SER A 177 -3.59 0.00 -5.05
N PRO A 178 -4.33 0.86 -4.36
CA PRO A 178 -5.78 0.75 -4.36
C PRO A 178 -6.31 0.76 -5.80
N ASN A 179 -7.19 -0.20 -6.13
CA ASN A 179 -7.78 -0.43 -7.46
C ASN A 179 -6.81 -0.98 -8.54
N ASP A 180 -5.64 -1.50 -8.17
CA ASP A 180 -4.76 -2.18 -9.13
C ASP A 180 -5.27 -3.61 -9.41
N VAL A 181 -6.16 -3.71 -10.39
CA VAL A 181 -6.75 -4.99 -10.83
C VAL A 181 -5.67 -5.94 -11.34
N ALA A 182 -4.67 -5.45 -12.06
CA ALA A 182 -3.61 -6.28 -12.62
C ALA A 182 -2.76 -6.93 -11.52
N TYR A 183 -2.39 -6.17 -10.49
CA TYR A 183 -1.66 -6.71 -9.33
C TYR A 183 -2.52 -7.74 -8.57
N ASP A 184 -3.80 -7.43 -8.31
CA ASP A 184 -4.71 -8.35 -7.60
C ASP A 184 -4.84 -9.68 -8.35
N ARG A 185 -5.07 -9.67 -9.66
CA ARG A 185 -5.18 -10.89 -10.45
C ARG A 185 -3.86 -11.67 -10.51
N VAL A 186 -2.72 -10.99 -10.69
CA VAL A 186 -1.40 -11.63 -10.68
C VAL A 186 -1.06 -12.20 -9.31
N SER A 187 -1.29 -11.49 -8.22
CA SER A 187 -1.02 -12.01 -6.88
C SER A 187 -1.83 -13.27 -6.59
N ARG A 188 -3.12 -13.27 -6.92
CA ARG A 188 -3.99 -14.46 -6.78
C ARG A 188 -3.57 -15.61 -7.68
N TYR A 189 -3.06 -15.33 -8.87
CA TYR A 189 -2.54 -16.37 -9.77
C TYR A 189 -1.37 -17.15 -9.16
N PHE A 190 -0.53 -16.46 -8.35
CA PHE A 190 0.59 -17.11 -7.66
C PHE A 190 0.21 -17.71 -6.30
N GLU A 191 -0.82 -17.18 -5.61
CA GLU A 191 -1.18 -17.55 -4.24
C GLU A 191 -2.39 -18.47 -4.15
N ALA A 192 -3.29 -18.42 -5.12
CA ALA A 192 -4.53 -19.20 -5.15
C ALA A 192 -4.55 -20.21 -6.30
N SER A 193 -5.38 -21.25 -6.17
CA SER A 193 -5.59 -22.23 -7.24
C SER A 193 -6.61 -21.78 -8.30
N LYS A 194 -7.38 -20.73 -8.02
CA LYS A 194 -8.40 -20.19 -8.93
C LYS A 194 -8.38 -18.66 -8.90
N VAL A 195 -8.43 -18.05 -10.09
CA VAL A 195 -8.53 -16.60 -10.27
C VAL A 195 -9.75 -16.31 -11.11
N ASN A 196 -10.68 -15.49 -10.61
CA ASN A 196 -11.82 -15.05 -11.38
C ASN A 196 -11.46 -13.75 -12.12
N VAL A 197 -11.83 -13.67 -13.39
CA VAL A 197 -11.76 -12.49 -14.25
C VAL A 197 -13.14 -12.24 -14.84
N TYR A 198 -13.50 -10.96 -15.00
CA TYR A 198 -14.81 -10.56 -15.49
C TYR A 198 -14.72 -10.04 -16.93
N ASP A 199 -15.16 -10.85 -17.88
CA ASP A 199 -14.93 -10.63 -19.31
C ASP A 199 -15.53 -9.31 -19.87
N ASN A 200 -16.54 -8.78 -19.19
CA ASN A 200 -17.28 -7.57 -19.59
C ASN A 200 -16.84 -6.28 -18.88
N ILE A 201 -15.74 -6.32 -18.15
CA ILE A 201 -15.20 -5.11 -17.47
C ILE A 201 -14.00 -4.61 -18.25
N GLU A 202 -14.04 -3.34 -18.64
CA GLU A 202 -12.93 -2.63 -19.28
C GLU A 202 -12.20 -1.73 -18.28
N HIS A 203 -10.91 -1.55 -18.49
CA HIS A 203 -10.03 -0.69 -17.70
C HIS A 203 -9.12 0.12 -18.62
N ASP A 204 -8.76 1.31 -18.18
CA ASP A 204 -7.69 2.08 -18.80
C ASP A 204 -6.43 1.97 -17.91
N GLY A 205 -5.28 1.67 -18.51
CA GLY A 205 -4.04 1.43 -17.79
C GLY A 205 -2.82 2.05 -18.43
N ILE A 206 -1.78 2.24 -17.62
CA ILE A 206 -0.46 2.68 -18.06
C ILE A 206 0.60 1.84 -17.34
N TYR A 207 1.66 1.44 -18.06
CA TYR A 207 2.74 0.71 -17.43
C TYR A 207 3.65 1.65 -16.63
N TYR A 208 4.10 1.23 -15.45
CA TYR A 208 4.87 2.11 -14.54
C TYR A 208 6.12 2.72 -15.18
N ARG A 209 6.77 2.04 -16.14
CA ARG A 209 7.94 2.60 -16.84
C ARG A 209 7.58 3.74 -17.78
N ASP A 210 6.38 3.73 -18.35
CA ASP A 210 5.89 4.84 -19.16
C ASP A 210 5.55 6.04 -18.25
N VAL A 211 5.08 5.79 -17.02
CA VAL A 211 4.93 6.84 -15.98
C VAL A 211 6.28 7.45 -15.61
N VAL A 212 7.34 6.65 -15.51
CA VAL A 212 8.70 7.16 -15.24
C VAL A 212 9.19 8.05 -16.38
N GLU A 213 8.97 7.67 -17.64
CA GLU A 213 9.30 8.52 -18.81
C GLU A 213 8.55 9.85 -18.77
N LEU A 214 7.26 9.78 -18.44
CA LEU A 214 6.42 10.98 -18.26
C LEU A 214 6.97 11.90 -17.18
N LEU A 215 7.33 11.34 -16.02
CA LEU A 215 7.86 12.13 -14.90
C LEU A 215 9.19 12.82 -15.28
N ILE A 216 10.11 12.09 -15.92
CA ILE A 216 11.37 12.65 -16.40
C ILE A 216 11.11 13.78 -17.40
N HIS A 217 10.15 13.58 -18.31
CA HIS A 217 9.76 14.61 -19.27
C HIS A 217 9.22 15.85 -18.56
N CYS A 218 8.26 15.70 -17.63
CA CYS A 218 7.70 16.81 -16.85
C CYS A 218 8.74 17.54 -15.99
N ILE A 219 9.75 16.83 -15.45
CA ILE A 219 10.85 17.46 -14.72
C ILE A 219 11.70 18.33 -15.62
N GLY A 220 11.92 17.93 -16.88
CA GLY A 220 12.76 18.62 -17.85
C GLY A 220 12.07 19.73 -18.65
N LEU A 221 10.73 19.78 -18.65
CA LEU A 221 9.99 20.78 -19.43
C LEU A 221 10.25 22.21 -18.94
N PRO A 222 10.37 23.20 -19.88
CA PRO A 222 10.45 24.60 -19.49
C PRO A 222 9.10 25.11 -18.94
N SER A 223 9.14 26.08 -18.04
CA SER A 223 7.95 26.65 -17.37
C SER A 223 6.88 27.17 -18.33
N SER A 224 7.29 27.69 -19.49
CA SER A 224 6.38 28.22 -20.51
C SER A 224 5.52 27.12 -21.18
N GLU A 225 5.90 25.88 -21.10
CA GLU A 225 5.24 24.73 -21.73
C GLU A 225 4.47 23.87 -20.76
N LEU A 226 4.51 24.19 -19.46
CA LEU A 226 3.87 23.40 -18.40
C LEU A 226 2.39 23.80 -18.22
N ARG A 227 1.52 22.80 -18.23
CA ARG A 227 0.13 22.94 -17.77
C ARG A 227 0.02 22.61 -16.29
N LYS A 228 -1.02 23.14 -15.63
CA LYS A 228 -1.31 22.81 -14.23
C LYS A 228 -1.87 21.40 -14.05
N ILE A 229 -2.62 20.90 -15.03
CA ILE A 229 -3.23 19.56 -15.01
C ILE A 229 -2.96 18.87 -16.35
N TYR A 230 -2.47 17.64 -16.26
CA TYR A 230 -2.40 16.71 -17.38
C TYR A 230 -3.30 15.50 -17.09
N GLN A 231 -4.15 15.14 -18.04
CA GLN A 231 -4.99 13.95 -18.02
C GLN A 231 -4.48 12.95 -19.03
N LEU A 232 -4.34 11.69 -18.61
CA LEU A 232 -3.90 10.61 -19.47
C LEU A 232 -4.98 9.54 -19.57
N LYS A 233 -5.19 9.04 -20.76
CA LYS A 233 -6.14 7.97 -21.04
C LYS A 233 -5.52 6.61 -20.82
N GLY A 234 -4.27 6.42 -21.24
CA GLY A 234 -3.62 5.12 -21.20
C GLY A 234 -4.08 4.20 -22.34
N PHE A 235 -3.71 2.93 -22.26
CA PHE A 235 -4.24 1.90 -23.15
C PHE A 235 -5.41 1.19 -22.51
N ARG A 236 -6.44 0.89 -23.32
CA ARG A 236 -7.65 0.21 -22.90
C ARG A 236 -7.45 -1.30 -22.98
N PHE A 237 -7.95 -2.01 -21.99
CA PHE A 237 -7.97 -3.48 -21.95
C PHE A 237 -9.18 -3.98 -21.17
N ASN A 238 -9.63 -5.19 -21.48
CA ASN A 238 -10.65 -5.87 -20.69
C ASN A 238 -10.03 -6.94 -19.77
N GLU A 239 -10.76 -7.35 -18.72
CA GLU A 239 -10.24 -8.34 -17.77
C GLU A 239 -10.02 -9.72 -18.44
N LYS A 240 -10.71 -10.02 -19.56
CA LYS A 240 -10.44 -11.22 -20.35
C LYS A 240 -9.04 -11.19 -20.95
N GLU A 241 -8.68 -10.08 -21.61
CA GLU A 241 -7.33 -9.88 -22.17
C GLU A 241 -6.26 -9.95 -21.08
N LEU A 242 -6.57 -9.44 -19.87
CA LEU A 242 -5.72 -9.55 -18.71
C LEU A 242 -5.53 -11.01 -18.28
N GLY A 243 -6.63 -11.78 -18.20
CA GLY A 243 -6.60 -13.21 -17.90
C GLY A 243 -5.78 -13.99 -18.91
N ASP A 244 -6.06 -13.79 -20.20
CA ASP A 244 -5.31 -14.41 -21.31
C ASP A 244 -3.82 -14.06 -21.26
N ALA A 245 -3.46 -12.82 -20.91
CA ALA A 245 -2.08 -12.40 -20.76
C ALA A 245 -1.37 -13.08 -19.58
N ILE A 246 -2.06 -13.26 -18.45
CA ILE A 246 -1.53 -13.99 -17.28
C ILE A 246 -1.32 -15.47 -17.64
N GLU A 247 -2.32 -16.11 -18.25
CA GLU A 247 -2.27 -17.53 -18.65
C GLU A 247 -1.13 -17.79 -19.66
N ALA A 248 -0.92 -16.87 -20.59
CA ALA A 248 0.16 -16.97 -21.59
C ALA A 248 1.56 -17.04 -20.96
N THR A 249 1.75 -16.57 -19.71
CA THR A 249 3.04 -16.67 -19.01
C THR A 249 3.40 -18.08 -18.60
N ARG A 250 2.42 -18.97 -18.42
CA ARG A 250 2.55 -20.38 -18.00
C ARG A 250 3.44 -20.58 -16.75
N MET A 251 3.50 -19.59 -15.86
CA MET A 251 4.36 -19.66 -14.68
C MET A 251 3.77 -20.51 -13.54
N GLN A 252 2.44 -20.67 -13.50
CA GLN A 252 1.72 -21.52 -12.54
C GLN A 252 0.81 -22.50 -13.28
N PRO A 253 1.27 -23.71 -13.58
CA PRO A 253 0.51 -24.67 -14.40
C PRO A 253 -0.76 -25.21 -13.73
N ASN A 254 -0.89 -25.07 -12.41
CA ASN A 254 -2.04 -25.57 -11.64
C ASN A 254 -3.08 -24.48 -11.32
N ALA A 255 -2.81 -23.23 -11.63
CA ALA A 255 -3.77 -22.15 -11.44
C ALA A 255 -4.77 -22.11 -12.60
N VAL A 256 -6.05 -22.01 -12.27
CA VAL A 256 -7.14 -21.93 -13.25
C VAL A 256 -7.67 -20.51 -13.29
N ILE A 257 -7.69 -19.91 -14.48
CA ILE A 257 -8.37 -18.64 -14.70
C ILE A 257 -9.82 -18.94 -15.08
N ALA A 258 -10.76 -18.47 -14.25
CA ALA A 258 -12.19 -18.64 -14.47
C ALA A 258 -12.76 -17.35 -15.03
N HIS A 259 -13.33 -17.44 -16.23
CA HIS A 259 -14.01 -16.35 -16.91
C HIS A 259 -15.46 -16.28 -16.44
N GLU A 260 -15.87 -15.12 -15.95
CA GLU A 260 -17.22 -14.84 -15.47
C GLU A 260 -17.73 -13.56 -16.16
N THR A 261 -19.03 -13.41 -16.29
CA THR A 261 -19.66 -12.17 -16.76
C THR A 261 -20.51 -11.61 -15.63
N LEU A 262 -20.37 -10.33 -15.32
CA LEU A 262 -21.23 -9.65 -14.36
C LEU A 262 -22.55 -9.26 -15.01
N ASP A 263 -23.67 -9.55 -14.34
CA ASP A 263 -25.02 -9.26 -14.84
C ASP A 263 -25.33 -7.74 -14.87
N GLN A 264 -24.54 -6.92 -14.14
CA GLN A 264 -24.67 -5.47 -14.15
C GLN A 264 -23.54 -4.85 -14.98
N SER A 265 -23.91 -3.93 -15.87
CA SER A 265 -22.95 -3.13 -16.63
C SER A 265 -22.24 -2.16 -15.67
N PHE A 266 -21.16 -2.62 -15.06
CA PHE A 266 -20.22 -1.74 -14.37
C PHE A 266 -19.21 -1.26 -15.42
N ASP A 267 -19.26 0.02 -15.75
CA ASP A 267 -18.32 0.62 -16.71
C ASP A 267 -17.38 1.56 -15.93
N PRO A 268 -16.19 1.08 -15.52
CA PRO A 268 -15.20 1.91 -14.85
C PRO A 268 -14.51 2.88 -15.81
N VAL A 269 -14.64 2.65 -17.11
CA VAL A 269 -13.98 3.47 -18.13
C VAL A 269 -14.74 4.76 -18.36
N LYS A 270 -14.01 5.87 -18.33
CA LYS A 270 -14.56 7.21 -18.54
C LYS A 270 -14.32 7.70 -19.95
N ASN A 271 -15.25 8.53 -20.42
CA ASN A 271 -15.12 9.17 -21.74
C ASN A 271 -14.19 10.40 -21.62
N ILE A 272 -12.89 10.19 -21.79
CA ILE A 272 -11.88 11.25 -21.73
C ILE A 272 -11.83 11.93 -23.10
N ALA A 273 -12.40 13.13 -23.19
CA ALA A 273 -12.42 13.93 -24.42
C ALA A 273 -11.12 14.72 -24.64
N GLU A 274 -10.45 15.12 -23.55
CA GLU A 274 -9.18 15.85 -23.59
C GLU A 274 -8.08 15.00 -22.95
N SER A 275 -7.14 14.53 -23.76
CA SER A 275 -5.95 13.76 -23.34
C SER A 275 -4.69 14.51 -23.78
N HIS A 276 -3.68 14.54 -22.93
CA HIS A 276 -2.45 15.31 -23.14
C HIS A 276 -1.26 14.44 -23.58
N GLU A 277 -1.50 13.22 -24.02
CA GLU A 277 -0.45 12.26 -24.41
C GLU A 277 0.36 12.72 -25.60
N GLU A 278 -0.33 13.31 -26.61
CA GLU A 278 0.34 13.88 -27.81
C GLU A 278 1.20 15.09 -27.45
N GLU A 279 0.69 15.98 -26.59
CA GLU A 279 1.39 17.17 -26.13
C GLU A 279 2.67 16.82 -25.34
N LEU A 280 2.57 15.77 -24.52
CA LEU A 280 3.71 15.23 -23.74
C LEU A 280 4.62 14.34 -24.60
N ASN A 281 4.32 14.15 -25.88
CA ASN A 281 5.02 13.23 -26.78
C ASN A 281 5.17 11.83 -26.16
N LEU A 282 4.17 11.43 -25.36
CA LEU A 282 4.16 10.15 -24.66
C LEU A 282 3.78 9.03 -25.63
N LYS A 283 4.69 8.10 -25.84
CA LYS A 283 4.43 6.88 -26.61
C LYS A 283 4.45 5.71 -25.64
N TYR A 284 3.33 5.01 -25.52
CA TYR A 284 3.28 3.77 -24.76
C TYR A 284 4.19 2.74 -25.39
N ARG A 285 5.26 2.37 -24.66
CA ARG A 285 6.27 1.41 -25.13
C ARG A 285 5.88 -0.02 -24.81
N TYR A 286 4.97 -0.18 -23.87
CA TYR A 286 4.57 -1.50 -23.35
C TYR A 286 3.07 -1.71 -23.62
N ASP A 287 2.76 -2.82 -24.28
CA ASP A 287 1.39 -3.32 -24.37
C ASP A 287 1.01 -4.12 -23.10
N LEU A 288 -0.28 -4.45 -22.95
CA LEU A 288 -0.78 -5.22 -21.81
C LEU A 288 -0.02 -6.53 -21.62
N LYS A 289 0.25 -7.29 -22.68
CA LYS A 289 0.91 -8.59 -22.60
C LYS A 289 2.35 -8.46 -22.08
N GLN A 290 3.07 -7.46 -22.56
CA GLN A 290 4.43 -7.19 -22.12
C GLN A 290 4.46 -6.70 -20.68
N ALA A 291 3.52 -5.82 -20.28
CA ALA A 291 3.39 -5.31 -18.93
C ALA A 291 3.08 -6.44 -17.93
N ILE A 292 2.12 -7.32 -18.26
CA ILE A 292 1.74 -8.45 -17.41
C ILE A 292 2.84 -9.51 -17.34
N ALA A 293 3.50 -9.82 -18.45
CA ALA A 293 4.62 -10.76 -18.44
C ALA A 293 5.78 -10.26 -17.55
N ALA A 294 6.07 -8.95 -17.61
CA ALA A 294 7.06 -8.34 -16.74
C ALA A 294 6.63 -8.39 -15.26
N LEU A 295 5.37 -8.03 -14.96
CA LEU A 295 4.81 -8.08 -13.60
C LEU A 295 4.87 -9.50 -13.03
N CYS A 296 4.43 -10.52 -13.76
CA CYS A 296 4.48 -11.91 -13.33
C CYS A 296 5.93 -12.37 -13.05
N LYS A 297 6.87 -11.99 -13.91
CA LYS A 297 8.30 -12.28 -13.72
C LYS A 297 8.84 -11.64 -12.44
N ASP A 298 8.58 -10.36 -12.23
CA ASP A 298 9.06 -9.61 -11.08
C ASP A 298 8.41 -10.11 -9.79
N TYR A 299 7.10 -10.43 -9.82
CA TYR A 299 6.38 -11.02 -8.70
C TYR A 299 6.95 -12.40 -8.32
N SER A 300 7.15 -13.29 -9.30
CA SER A 300 7.75 -14.60 -9.05
C SER A 300 9.18 -14.51 -8.50
N ALA A 301 9.96 -13.53 -8.96
CA ALA A 301 11.30 -13.27 -8.44
C ALA A 301 11.27 -12.78 -6.99
N SER A 302 10.31 -11.92 -6.63
CA SER A 302 10.11 -11.42 -5.27
C SER A 302 9.74 -12.56 -4.30
N LEU A 303 8.84 -13.46 -4.71
CA LEU A 303 8.48 -14.65 -3.92
C LEU A 303 9.69 -15.56 -3.67
N LYS A 304 10.49 -15.84 -4.72
CA LYS A 304 11.71 -16.66 -4.61
C LYS A 304 12.75 -16.01 -3.69
N LYS A 305 12.86 -14.68 -3.74
CA LYS A 305 13.76 -13.93 -2.86
C LYS A 305 13.32 -14.04 -1.40
N LYS A 306 12.03 -13.80 -1.11
CA LYS A 306 11.45 -13.97 0.24
C LYS A 306 11.63 -15.39 0.76
N GLU A 307 11.39 -16.40 -0.06
CA GLU A 307 11.59 -17.80 0.31
C GLU A 307 13.06 -18.12 0.61
N LYS A 308 13.98 -17.63 -0.22
CA LYS A 308 15.43 -17.81 -0.03
C LYS A 308 15.96 -17.10 1.21
N GLU A 309 15.48 -15.91 1.52
CA GLU A 309 15.82 -15.17 2.74
C GLU A 309 15.29 -15.88 3.98
N ASN A 310 14.05 -16.35 3.94
CA ASN A 310 13.46 -17.13 5.03
C ASN A 310 14.22 -18.45 5.23
N ARG A 311 14.60 -19.15 4.18
CA ARG A 311 15.42 -20.38 4.29
C ARG A 311 16.81 -20.09 4.85
N LYS A 312 17.47 -19.01 4.47
CA LYS A 312 18.81 -18.63 4.98
C LYS A 312 18.76 -18.25 6.46
N LYS A 313 17.78 -17.46 6.87
CA LYS A 313 17.59 -17.08 8.29
C LYS A 313 17.26 -18.29 9.16
N LEU A 314 16.55 -19.30 8.62
CA LEU A 314 16.15 -20.50 9.39
C LEU A 314 17.26 -21.56 9.52
N ALA A 315 18.20 -21.65 8.57
CA ALA A 315 19.10 -22.81 8.50
C ALA A 315 20.50 -22.59 9.08
N ILE A 316 21.08 -21.41 9.00
CA ILE A 316 22.51 -21.21 9.34
C ILE A 316 22.70 -20.91 10.82
N LEU A 317 21.90 -20.03 11.40
CA LEU A 317 22.06 -19.61 12.80
C LEU A 317 21.95 -20.75 13.80
N PRO A 318 20.90 -21.60 13.76
CA PRO A 318 20.77 -22.72 14.69
C PRO A 318 21.88 -23.77 14.56
N VAL A 319 22.43 -23.98 13.35
CA VAL A 319 23.53 -24.90 13.13
C VAL A 319 24.83 -24.39 13.74
N VAL A 320 25.11 -23.10 13.57
CA VAL A 320 26.29 -22.46 14.19
C VAL A 320 26.16 -22.47 15.72
N GLU A 321 25.00 -22.13 16.26
CA GLU A 321 24.73 -22.19 17.70
C GLU A 321 24.90 -23.61 18.25
N ALA A 322 24.41 -24.63 17.52
CA ALA A 322 24.57 -26.03 17.95
C ALA A 322 26.03 -26.45 17.97
N LEU A 323 26.83 -26.08 16.98
CA LEU A 323 28.25 -26.38 16.92
C LEU A 323 29.04 -25.67 18.04
N VAL A 324 28.76 -24.39 18.26
CA VAL A 324 29.39 -23.64 19.35
C VAL A 324 28.97 -24.22 20.72
N GLY A 325 27.69 -24.53 20.87
CA GLY A 325 27.14 -25.11 22.09
C GLY A 325 27.76 -26.45 22.44
N ILE A 326 27.93 -27.37 21.48
CA ILE A 326 28.55 -28.68 21.77
C ILE A 326 30.02 -28.54 22.15
N VAL A 327 30.78 -27.66 21.52
CA VAL A 327 32.17 -27.37 21.87
C VAL A 327 32.26 -26.82 23.29
N LEU A 328 31.39 -25.88 23.65
CA LEU A 328 31.35 -25.35 25.04
C LEU A 328 31.01 -26.44 26.06
N VAL A 329 29.97 -27.23 25.82
CA VAL A 329 29.57 -28.32 26.68
C VAL A 329 30.71 -29.35 26.84
N TYR A 330 31.40 -29.68 25.74
CA TYR A 330 32.56 -30.59 25.78
C TYR A 330 33.67 -30.04 26.68
N PHE A 331 34.09 -28.78 26.53
CA PHE A 331 35.14 -28.18 27.36
C PHE A 331 34.74 -28.07 28.84
N VAL A 332 33.49 -27.66 29.12
CA VAL A 332 32.99 -27.59 30.51
C VAL A 332 32.95 -28.96 31.13
N THR A 333 32.51 -29.97 30.39
CA THR A 333 32.46 -31.35 30.88
C THR A 333 33.86 -31.92 31.12
N ALA A 334 34.82 -31.65 30.22
CA ALA A 334 36.21 -32.06 30.38
C ALA A 334 36.85 -31.37 31.61
N TRP A 335 36.56 -30.11 31.87
CA TRP A 335 37.03 -29.39 33.04
C TRP A 335 36.42 -29.94 34.34
N LEU A 336 35.10 -30.21 34.36
CA LEU A 336 34.41 -30.83 35.49
C LEU A 336 34.89 -32.26 35.81
N ASN A 337 35.26 -33.01 34.77
CA ASN A 337 35.82 -34.36 34.94
C ASN A 337 37.16 -34.35 35.67
N THR A 338 38.00 -33.32 35.48
CA THR A 338 39.25 -33.14 36.24
C THR A 338 39.00 -32.83 37.71
N THR A 339 37.82 -32.35 38.08
CA THR A 339 37.44 -32.00 39.48
C THR A 339 36.64 -33.10 40.19
N GLN A 340 36.51 -34.29 39.60
CA GLN A 340 35.76 -35.47 40.16
C GLN A 340 34.26 -35.18 40.45
N LEU A 341 33.67 -34.19 39.83
CA LEU A 341 32.24 -33.96 39.94
C LEU A 341 31.49 -34.84 38.92
N SER A 342 30.73 -35.82 39.40
CA SER A 342 29.94 -36.79 38.61
C SER A 342 28.68 -36.15 37.96
N GLY A 343 28.88 -35.07 37.20
CA GLY A 343 27.80 -34.36 36.50
C GLY A 343 27.80 -34.47 34.96
N MET A 344 28.68 -35.30 34.44
CA MET A 344 29.05 -35.39 33.02
C MET A 344 27.86 -35.60 32.05
N LEU A 345 27.01 -36.54 32.36
CA LEU A 345 25.84 -36.90 31.55
C LEU A 345 24.77 -35.82 31.53
N TYR A 346 24.59 -35.10 32.63
CA TYR A 346 23.54 -34.09 32.73
C TYR A 346 23.75 -32.87 31.81
N LEU A 347 24.98 -32.46 31.51
CA LEU A 347 25.28 -31.35 30.65
C LEU A 347 24.95 -31.66 29.18
N PHE A 348 25.22 -32.86 28.69
CA PHE A 348 24.84 -33.28 27.35
C PHE A 348 23.33 -33.43 27.21
N TYR A 349 22.64 -33.91 28.25
CA TYR A 349 21.17 -33.95 28.30
C TYR A 349 20.59 -32.54 28.22
N PHE A 350 21.12 -31.62 29.01
CA PHE A 350 20.66 -30.25 29.02
C PHE A 350 20.86 -29.58 27.67
N TYR A 351 21.99 -29.84 27.03
CA TYR A 351 22.27 -29.36 25.68
C TYR A 351 21.23 -29.88 24.66
N VAL A 352 20.99 -31.17 24.60
CA VAL A 352 20.02 -31.79 23.69
C VAL A 352 18.61 -31.25 23.98
N LEU A 353 18.23 -31.18 25.26
CA LEU A 353 16.92 -30.68 25.68
C LEU A 353 16.72 -29.23 25.29
N LEU A 354 17.71 -28.36 25.48
CA LEU A 354 17.64 -26.92 25.13
C LEU A 354 17.47 -26.73 23.64
N PHE A 355 18.25 -27.40 22.80
CA PHE A 355 18.15 -27.28 21.37
C PHE A 355 16.87 -27.92 20.79
N ALA A 356 16.44 -29.05 21.29
CA ALA A 356 15.18 -29.70 20.92
C ALA A 356 13.98 -28.83 21.31
N ALA A 357 14.01 -28.16 22.45
CA ALA A 357 12.97 -27.25 22.90
C ALA A 357 12.94 -25.93 22.10
N SER A 358 14.09 -25.47 21.61
CA SER A 358 14.18 -24.20 20.87
C SER A 358 13.90 -24.35 19.38
N TYR A 359 14.34 -25.45 18.75
CA TYR A 359 14.35 -25.61 17.29
C TYR A 359 13.54 -26.80 16.76
N GLY A 360 12.94 -27.62 17.64
CA GLY A 360 12.06 -28.71 17.27
C GLY A 360 12.76 -30.05 17.01
N THR A 361 12.01 -31.04 16.48
CA THR A 361 12.45 -32.45 16.37
C THR A 361 13.66 -32.61 15.46
N ALA A 362 13.72 -31.95 14.31
CA ALA A 362 14.82 -32.14 13.37
C ALA A 362 16.17 -31.69 13.93
N PHE A 363 16.22 -30.54 14.58
CA PHE A 363 17.42 -30.02 15.24
C PHE A 363 17.72 -30.77 16.54
N GLY A 364 16.71 -31.23 17.28
CA GLY A 364 16.88 -32.08 18.42
C GLY A 364 17.59 -33.39 18.09
N LEU A 365 17.24 -34.04 16.97
CA LEU A 365 17.92 -35.25 16.50
C LEU A 365 19.36 -34.95 16.05
N LEU A 366 19.61 -33.82 15.37
CA LEU A 366 20.96 -33.41 14.97
C LEU A 366 21.84 -33.18 16.22
N THR A 367 21.33 -32.47 17.21
CA THR A 367 22.09 -32.18 18.44
C THR A 367 22.29 -33.43 19.32
N SER A 368 21.34 -34.38 19.30
CA SER A 368 21.52 -35.67 19.97
C SER A 368 22.65 -36.47 19.31
N LEU A 369 22.76 -36.47 17.98
CA LEU A 369 23.88 -37.11 17.26
C LEU A 369 25.22 -36.46 17.62
N LEU A 370 25.29 -35.13 17.66
CA LEU A 370 26.51 -34.40 18.07
C LEU A 370 26.88 -34.71 19.52
N ALA A 371 25.90 -34.77 20.43
CA ALA A 371 26.12 -35.12 21.82
C ALA A 371 26.64 -36.54 21.97
N ILE A 372 26.12 -37.49 21.19
CA ILE A 372 26.59 -38.90 21.20
C ILE A 372 28.04 -38.99 20.72
N ILE A 373 28.39 -38.27 19.65
CA ILE A 373 29.76 -38.23 19.12
C ILE A 373 30.71 -37.63 20.18
N ALA A 374 30.33 -36.50 20.81
CA ALA A 374 31.13 -35.86 21.84
C ALA A 374 31.30 -36.72 23.07
N TYR A 375 30.25 -37.44 23.49
CA TYR A 375 30.28 -38.40 24.57
C TYR A 375 31.21 -39.60 24.27
N LEU A 376 31.11 -40.14 23.02
CA LEU A 376 32.00 -41.23 22.56
C LEU A 376 33.46 -40.81 22.58
N ILE A 377 33.80 -39.61 22.07
CA ILE A 377 35.17 -39.08 22.08
C ILE A 377 35.73 -38.99 23.51
N MET A 378 34.91 -38.65 24.47
CA MET A 378 35.26 -38.49 25.86
C MET A 378 35.55 -39.87 26.53
N GLU A 379 34.68 -40.86 26.29
CA GLU A 379 34.85 -42.23 26.80
C GLU A 379 36.10 -42.96 26.19
N LEU A 380 36.43 -42.64 24.93
CA LEU A 380 37.59 -43.20 24.27
C LEU A 380 38.95 -42.75 24.88
N GLN A 381 38.96 -41.72 25.72
CA GLN A 381 40.17 -41.30 26.42
C GLN A 381 40.57 -42.32 27.55
N GLY A 382 39.61 -43.09 28.03
CA GLY A 382 39.82 -44.08 29.14
C GLY A 382 39.68 -45.53 28.74
N ALA A 383 39.09 -45.87 27.59
CA ALA A 383 38.80 -47.25 27.20
C ALA A 383 38.93 -47.46 25.67
N SER A 384 39.11 -48.73 25.23
CA SER A 384 39.18 -49.04 23.81
C SER A 384 37.76 -48.91 23.15
N PHE A 385 37.73 -48.59 21.85
CA PHE A 385 36.51 -48.44 21.07
C PHE A 385 35.53 -49.64 21.22
N ILE A 386 36.09 -50.87 21.16
CA ILE A 386 35.30 -52.09 21.28
C ILE A 386 34.69 -52.23 22.66
N GLN A 387 35.38 -51.82 23.73
CA GLN A 387 34.86 -51.82 25.08
C GLN A 387 33.77 -50.80 25.31
N VAL A 388 33.90 -49.58 24.77
CA VAL A 388 32.88 -48.52 24.92
C VAL A 388 31.63 -48.90 24.15
N VAL A 389 31.76 -49.22 22.85
CA VAL A 389 30.61 -49.51 21.98
C VAL A 389 29.97 -50.87 22.34
N GLY A 390 30.70 -51.83 22.93
CA GLY A 390 30.17 -53.11 23.43
C GLY A 390 29.49 -53.00 24.78
N SER A 391 29.51 -51.86 25.44
CA SER A 391 28.97 -51.67 26.79
C SER A 391 27.48 -51.38 26.81
N TYR A 392 26.72 -52.01 27.67
CA TYR A 392 25.29 -51.77 27.87
C TYR A 392 24.98 -50.30 28.24
N PRO A 393 25.75 -49.62 29.11
CA PRO A 393 25.53 -48.20 29.41
C PRO A 393 25.57 -47.26 28.21
N PHE A 394 26.42 -47.54 27.22
CA PHE A 394 26.49 -46.72 25.99
C PHE A 394 25.18 -46.75 25.21
N TYR A 395 24.57 -47.90 25.00
CA TYR A 395 23.29 -48.01 24.30
C TYR A 395 22.15 -47.34 25.05
N LEU A 396 22.18 -47.42 26.38
CA LEU A 396 21.17 -46.81 27.24
C LEU A 396 21.26 -45.27 27.16
N THR A 397 22.47 -44.71 27.18
CA THR A 397 22.71 -43.27 27.03
C THR A 397 22.30 -42.79 25.63
N PHE A 398 22.65 -43.56 24.57
CA PHE A 398 22.22 -43.28 23.20
C PHE A 398 20.70 -43.19 23.12
N LEU A 399 20.00 -44.21 23.62
CA LEU A 399 18.53 -44.26 23.61
C LEU A 399 17.92 -43.08 24.36
N GLN A 400 18.49 -42.72 25.52
CA GLN A 400 18.02 -41.57 26.29
C GLN A 400 18.17 -40.24 25.57
N PHE A 401 19.30 -39.98 24.90
CA PHE A 401 19.46 -38.75 24.11
C PHE A 401 18.45 -38.64 22.97
N VAL A 402 18.22 -39.74 22.23
CA VAL A 402 17.25 -39.80 21.15
C VAL A 402 15.82 -39.59 21.65
N ILE A 403 15.43 -40.27 22.72
CA ILE A 403 14.09 -40.12 23.30
C ILE A 403 13.89 -38.68 23.78
N THR A 404 14.87 -38.10 24.48
CA THR A 404 14.80 -36.71 24.95
C THR A 404 14.62 -35.75 23.77
N ALA A 405 15.40 -35.91 22.68
CA ALA A 405 15.32 -35.10 21.48
C ALA A 405 13.94 -35.20 20.81
N VAL A 406 13.42 -36.43 20.64
CA VAL A 406 12.12 -36.66 20.00
C VAL A 406 10.97 -36.11 20.81
N VAL A 407 10.91 -36.43 22.11
CA VAL A 407 9.81 -36.00 22.98
C VAL A 407 9.77 -34.48 23.09
N THR A 408 10.92 -33.87 23.41
CA THR A 408 10.98 -32.40 23.57
C THR A 408 10.76 -31.66 22.24
N GLY A 409 11.37 -32.15 21.19
CA GLY A 409 11.19 -31.56 19.84
C GLY A 409 9.75 -31.69 19.34
N TYR A 410 9.09 -32.83 19.56
CA TYR A 410 7.68 -33.01 19.22
C TYR A 410 6.78 -32.03 19.99
N MET A 411 7.06 -31.82 21.28
CA MET A 411 6.33 -30.82 22.06
C MET A 411 6.48 -29.42 21.46
N HIS A 412 7.71 -29.02 21.12
CA HIS A 412 7.98 -27.73 20.45
C HIS A 412 7.19 -27.60 19.13
N ASP A 413 7.27 -28.60 18.26
CA ASP A 413 6.61 -28.57 16.95
C ASP A 413 5.08 -28.50 17.09
N LYS A 414 4.51 -29.18 18.05
CA LYS A 414 3.09 -29.12 18.40
C LYS A 414 2.68 -27.74 18.90
N PHE A 415 3.47 -27.12 19.80
CA PHE A 415 3.21 -25.77 20.29
C PHE A 415 3.34 -24.75 19.16
N LYS A 416 4.36 -24.86 18.31
CA LYS A 416 4.56 -23.98 17.15
C LYS A 416 3.38 -24.04 16.17
N ARG A 417 2.89 -25.25 15.84
CA ARG A 417 1.69 -25.41 15.00
C ARG A 417 0.48 -24.75 15.63
N LYS A 418 0.24 -25.00 16.93
CA LYS A 418 -0.89 -24.39 17.65
C LYS A 418 -0.78 -22.87 17.69
N ASN A 419 0.41 -22.34 17.91
CA ASN A 419 0.66 -20.90 17.94
C ASN A 419 0.43 -20.26 16.56
N ASN A 420 0.87 -20.91 15.48
CA ASN A 420 0.62 -20.44 14.11
C ASN A 420 -0.89 -20.39 13.81
N THR A 421 -1.64 -21.46 14.17
CA THR A 421 -3.10 -21.47 13.99
C THR A 421 -3.79 -20.38 14.80
N LEU A 422 -3.32 -20.13 16.03
CA LEU A 422 -3.84 -19.02 16.84
C LEU A 422 -3.54 -17.66 16.22
N THR A 423 -2.34 -17.47 15.66
CA THR A 423 -1.97 -16.23 14.98
C THR A 423 -2.79 -16.01 13.73
N GLU A 424 -3.03 -17.07 12.93
CA GLU A 424 -3.91 -17.02 11.76
C GLU A 424 -5.35 -16.65 12.15
N ASN A 425 -5.88 -17.26 13.23
CA ASN A 425 -7.21 -16.92 13.74
C ASN A 425 -7.28 -15.48 14.27
N LEU A 426 -6.24 -15.00 14.96
CA LEU A 426 -6.17 -13.60 15.40
C LEU A 426 -6.13 -12.61 14.23
N ASN A 427 -5.36 -12.93 13.21
CA ASN A 427 -5.31 -12.11 11.98
C ASN A 427 -6.68 -12.09 11.28
N TYR A 428 -7.34 -13.25 11.21
CA TYR A 428 -8.70 -13.34 10.66
C TYR A 428 -9.70 -12.49 11.45
N VAL A 429 -9.74 -12.65 12.77
CA VAL A 429 -10.66 -11.89 13.65
C VAL A 429 -10.32 -10.39 13.62
N SER A 430 -9.05 -10.01 13.53
CA SER A 430 -8.65 -8.61 13.43
C SER A 430 -9.08 -7.98 12.09
N ALA A 431 -9.02 -8.75 11.00
CA ALA A 431 -9.52 -8.32 9.69
C ALA A 431 -11.05 -8.15 9.71
N GLU A 432 -11.77 -9.11 10.30
CA GLU A 432 -13.24 -9.05 10.48
C GLU A 432 -13.67 -7.87 11.35
N LEU A 433 -12.95 -7.60 12.45
CA LEU A 433 -13.19 -6.41 13.28
C LEU A 433 -12.95 -5.11 12.52
N SER A 434 -11.91 -5.07 11.68
CA SER A 434 -11.63 -3.91 10.81
C SER A 434 -12.76 -3.68 9.83
N ASP A 435 -13.31 -4.74 9.22
CA ASP A 435 -14.44 -4.66 8.29
C ASP A 435 -15.73 -4.21 8.99
N ILE A 436 -16.01 -4.74 10.18
CA ILE A 436 -17.16 -4.32 11.00
C ILE A 436 -17.01 -2.84 11.41
N SER A 437 -15.81 -2.41 11.83
CA SER A 437 -15.54 -1.02 12.16
C SER A 437 -15.78 -0.10 10.97
N ARG A 438 -15.32 -0.47 9.78
CA ARG A 438 -15.55 0.27 8.53
C ARG A 438 -17.03 0.39 8.19
N ILE A 439 -17.80 -0.70 8.34
CA ILE A 439 -19.24 -0.69 8.11
C ILE A 439 -19.93 0.22 9.14
N ASN A 440 -19.52 0.15 10.41
CA ASN A 440 -20.07 1.00 11.45
C ASN A 440 -19.77 2.49 11.21
N ASP A 441 -18.55 2.82 10.85
CA ASP A 441 -18.12 4.20 10.55
C ASP A 441 -18.91 4.77 9.36
N ASN A 442 -19.12 3.94 8.32
CA ASN A 442 -19.96 4.31 7.19
C ASN A 442 -21.42 4.52 7.61
N ASN A 443 -21.98 3.66 8.46
CA ASN A 443 -23.33 3.80 8.99
C ASN A 443 -23.48 5.07 9.83
N VAL A 444 -22.50 5.40 10.68
CA VAL A 444 -22.48 6.65 11.45
C VAL A 444 -22.39 7.86 10.52
N TYR A 445 -21.58 7.80 9.49
CA TYR A 445 -21.49 8.86 8.48
C TYR A 445 -22.84 9.06 7.77
N VAL A 446 -23.45 7.99 7.25
CA VAL A 446 -24.74 8.02 6.59
C VAL A 446 -25.83 8.59 7.53
N LYS A 447 -25.86 8.14 8.78
CA LYS A 447 -26.76 8.68 9.81
C LYS A 447 -26.56 10.19 9.98
N ASN A 448 -25.32 10.66 10.14
CA ASN A 448 -25.02 12.08 10.31
C ASN A 448 -25.41 12.93 9.09
N VAL A 449 -25.24 12.37 7.88
CA VAL A 449 -25.71 13.02 6.64
C VAL A 449 -27.21 13.12 6.62
N TYR A 450 -27.95 12.06 6.99
CA TYR A 450 -29.40 12.09 7.05
C TYR A 450 -29.91 13.04 8.16
N GLU A 451 -29.29 13.04 9.33
CA GLU A 451 -29.62 13.99 10.39
C GLU A 451 -29.41 15.44 9.95
N LYS A 452 -28.31 15.76 9.30
CA LYS A 452 -28.09 17.10 8.73
C LYS A 452 -29.13 17.47 7.68
N ARG A 453 -29.49 16.54 6.80
CA ARG A 453 -30.57 16.77 5.81
C ARG A 453 -31.92 16.97 6.48
N LEU A 454 -32.28 16.15 7.47
CA LEU A 454 -33.54 16.29 8.23
C LEU A 454 -33.60 17.62 8.98
N ILE A 455 -32.50 18.04 9.60
CA ILE A 455 -32.43 19.35 10.28
C ILE A 455 -32.56 20.49 9.26
N GLY A 456 -31.89 20.35 8.09
CA GLY A 456 -32.01 21.29 6.98
C GLY A 456 -33.46 21.40 6.47
N TYR A 457 -34.12 20.27 6.23
CA TYR A 457 -35.55 20.25 5.83
C TYR A 457 -36.46 20.86 6.89
N ARG A 458 -36.28 20.53 8.16
CA ARG A 458 -37.07 21.06 9.26
C ARG A 458 -36.90 22.56 9.41
N ASN A 459 -35.66 23.06 9.28
CA ASN A 459 -35.37 24.48 9.34
C ASN A 459 -35.95 25.23 8.13
N SER A 460 -35.87 24.63 6.92
CA SER A 460 -36.47 25.24 5.72
C SER A 460 -37.98 25.27 5.75
N LEU A 461 -38.65 24.20 6.21
CA LEU A 461 -40.08 24.16 6.37
C LEU A 461 -40.57 25.16 7.44
N SER A 462 -39.88 25.26 8.58
CA SER A 462 -40.22 26.24 9.62
C SER A 462 -40.03 27.68 9.12
N ARG A 463 -38.97 27.91 8.33
CA ARG A 463 -38.68 29.20 7.71
C ARG A 463 -39.68 29.56 6.61
N ILE A 464 -40.10 28.58 5.80
CA ILE A 464 -41.16 28.76 4.82
C ILE A 464 -42.47 29.11 5.51
N TYR A 465 -42.82 28.37 6.56
CA TYR A 465 -44.08 28.64 7.34
C TYR A 465 -44.03 30.02 7.99
N GLU A 466 -42.92 30.43 8.59
CA GLU A 466 -42.76 31.77 9.18
C GLU A 466 -42.87 32.89 8.13
N LEU A 467 -42.24 32.69 6.97
CA LEU A 467 -42.29 33.64 5.88
C LEU A 467 -43.68 33.75 5.25
N THR A 468 -44.39 32.62 5.06
CA THR A 468 -45.75 32.59 4.50
C THR A 468 -46.77 33.13 5.48
N SER A 469 -46.67 32.87 6.78
CA SER A 469 -47.58 33.39 7.78
C SER A 469 -47.56 34.93 7.89
N ARG A 470 -46.45 35.55 7.51
CA ARG A 470 -46.37 37.03 7.45
C ARG A 470 -47.14 37.62 6.26
N LEU A 471 -47.47 36.84 5.23
CA LEU A 471 -48.21 37.28 4.04
C LEU A 471 -49.73 37.34 4.31
N ASP A 472 -50.26 36.56 5.25
CA ASP A 472 -51.69 36.43 5.51
C ASP A 472 -52.36 37.71 6.07
N TYR A 473 -51.58 38.65 6.56
CA TYR A 473 -52.08 39.88 7.20
C TYR A 473 -51.74 41.17 6.45
N MET A 474 -51.31 41.09 5.15
CA MET A 474 -50.87 42.23 4.39
C MET A 474 -51.86 42.68 3.31
N GLU A 475 -51.86 44.00 3.03
CA GLU A 475 -52.60 44.54 1.88
C GLU A 475 -52.07 43.98 0.53
N PRO A 476 -52.92 43.78 -0.49
CA PRO A 476 -52.53 43.10 -1.75
C PRO A 476 -51.32 43.67 -2.46
N ARG A 477 -51.03 44.95 -2.32
CA ARG A 477 -49.86 45.58 -2.93
C ARG A 477 -48.56 45.28 -2.14
N ALA A 478 -48.66 45.17 -0.83
CA ALA A 478 -47.54 44.83 0.04
C ALA A 478 -47.13 43.38 -0.12
N VAL A 479 -48.03 42.45 -0.42
CA VAL A 479 -47.80 41.03 -0.64
C VAL A 479 -46.80 40.79 -1.74
N ILE A 480 -46.83 41.55 -2.85
CA ILE A 480 -45.92 41.36 -3.97
C ILE A 480 -44.48 41.69 -3.57
N PHE A 481 -44.27 42.82 -2.89
CA PHE A 481 -42.94 43.21 -2.42
C PHE A 481 -42.38 42.23 -1.40
N GLN A 482 -43.25 41.73 -0.51
CA GLN A 482 -42.83 40.76 0.48
C GLN A 482 -42.56 39.40 -0.15
N ALA A 483 -43.29 39.01 -1.22
CA ALA A 483 -43.05 37.79 -1.99
C ALA A 483 -41.67 37.83 -2.70
N VAL A 484 -41.27 38.97 -3.30
CA VAL A 484 -39.92 39.14 -3.88
C VAL A 484 -38.84 38.95 -2.84
N ARG A 485 -39.04 39.56 -1.65
CA ARG A 485 -38.09 39.48 -0.56
C ARG A 485 -38.01 38.04 0.01
N MET A 486 -39.16 37.37 0.15
CA MET A 486 -39.25 35.99 0.59
C MET A 486 -38.54 35.04 -0.37
N ILE A 487 -38.75 35.19 -1.68
CA ILE A 487 -38.09 34.37 -2.69
C ILE A 487 -36.56 34.61 -2.69
N SER A 488 -36.15 35.88 -2.58
CA SER A 488 -34.73 36.25 -2.43
C SER A 488 -34.09 35.60 -1.20
N GLU A 489 -34.75 35.65 -0.05
CA GLU A 489 -34.28 35.03 1.19
C GLU A 489 -34.31 33.50 1.16
N LEU A 490 -35.34 32.90 0.51
CA LEU A 490 -35.50 31.43 0.43
C LEU A 490 -34.50 30.80 -0.55
N MET A 491 -34.28 31.48 -1.67
CA MET A 491 -33.41 30.99 -2.75
C MET A 491 -31.94 31.48 -2.60
N GLU A 492 -31.67 32.32 -1.58
CA GLU A 492 -30.37 32.97 -1.36
C GLU A 492 -29.87 33.75 -2.59
N MET A 493 -30.82 34.28 -3.38
CA MET A 493 -30.55 35.05 -4.60
C MET A 493 -30.62 36.55 -4.34
N LYS A 494 -29.67 37.31 -4.91
CA LYS A 494 -29.70 38.81 -4.79
C LYS A 494 -30.64 39.49 -5.75
N ASP A 495 -30.87 38.91 -6.92
CA ASP A 495 -31.67 39.49 -8.00
C ASP A 495 -32.93 38.63 -8.27
N VAL A 496 -34.09 39.08 -7.79
CA VAL A 496 -35.39 38.45 -8.03
C VAL A 496 -36.36 39.46 -8.60
N ALA A 497 -37.03 39.12 -9.70
CA ALA A 497 -38.06 39.96 -10.33
C ALA A 497 -39.36 39.17 -10.48
N ILE A 498 -40.48 39.79 -10.11
CA ILE A 498 -41.83 39.26 -10.33
C ILE A 498 -42.52 40.05 -11.42
N TYR A 499 -42.94 39.39 -12.49
CA TYR A 499 -43.71 39.97 -13.57
C TYR A 499 -45.20 39.69 -13.41
N ILE A 500 -45.98 40.75 -13.39
CA ILE A 500 -47.47 40.63 -13.28
C ILE A 500 -48.04 40.86 -14.68
N SER A 501 -48.72 39.84 -15.20
CA SER A 501 -49.44 39.97 -16.45
C SER A 501 -50.79 40.60 -16.16
N SER A 502 -51.03 41.81 -16.68
CA SER A 502 -52.33 42.45 -16.61
C SER A 502 -53.16 42.00 -17.81
N SER A 503 -54.11 41.07 -17.56
CA SER A 503 -55.11 40.74 -18.58
C SER A 503 -56.18 41.82 -18.61
N ARG A 504 -55.91 42.96 -19.28
CA ARG A 504 -56.93 43.80 -19.89
C ARG A 504 -56.99 43.46 -21.37
N SER A 505 -57.76 42.44 -21.70
CA SER A 505 -58.30 42.32 -23.04
C SER A 505 -59.79 42.65 -22.95
N LYS A 506 -60.21 43.72 -23.53
CA LYS A 506 -61.48 43.73 -24.25
C LYS A 506 -61.19 43.26 -25.64
#